data_9ecf0388adc722f2c39d694670c34387
#
_entry.id   9ecf0388adc722f2c39d694670c34387
#
_cell.length_a   1.000
_cell.length_b   1.000
_cell.length_c   1.000
_cell.angle_alpha   90.00
_cell.angle_beta   90.00
_cell.angle_gamma   90.00
#
_symmetry.space_group_name_H-M   'P 1'
#
loop_
_entity.id
_entity.type
_entity.pdbx_description
1 polymer ?
#
loop_
_entity_poly.entity_id
_entity_poly.type
_entity_poly.pdbx_seq_one_letter_code
_entity_poly.pdbx_strand_id
1 'polypeptide(L)'
;MEYREGLIIVSACEAGEVFEAVLRGKSDTELRRIASFYDYLEIMPLANNHFLLDNRTVRSEESLRHLNRRLVQLGQELAKPAVATCAVHFLDPDQELLRRTLLAATAFAAPGQAIPPYYRPTADLLHHTPYLGP
;
A
#
# COMPACT_ATOMS: atom_id res chain seq x y z
N MET A 1 22.73 -6.71 10.01
CA MET A 1 22.23 -7.66 9.02
C MET A 1 23.36 -8.04 8.08
N GLU A 2 23.68 -9.30 8.04
CA GLU A 2 24.86 -9.84 7.35
C GLU A 2 24.73 -9.86 5.82
N TYR A 3 23.51 -9.86 5.28
CA TYR A 3 23.24 -10.04 3.85
C TYR A 3 22.41 -8.92 3.21
N ARG A 4 22.58 -7.67 3.67
CA ARG A 4 21.82 -6.52 3.14
C ARG A 4 22.48 -5.86 1.92
N GLU A 5 23.80 -6.04 1.77
CA GLU A 5 24.54 -5.43 0.68
C GLU A 5 24.03 -5.90 -0.68
N GLY A 6 23.77 -4.95 -1.59
CA GLY A 6 23.20 -5.21 -2.92
C GLY A 6 21.69 -5.40 -2.97
N LEU A 7 20.97 -5.31 -1.83
CA LEU A 7 19.52 -5.42 -1.77
C LEU A 7 18.86 -4.04 -1.59
N ILE A 8 17.79 -3.80 -2.35
CA ILE A 8 16.86 -2.71 -2.14
C ILE A 8 15.61 -3.29 -1.45
N ILE A 9 15.26 -2.74 -0.28
CA ILE A 9 14.14 -3.24 0.52
C ILE A 9 13.05 -2.17 0.57
N VAL A 10 11.86 -2.54 0.13
CA VAL A 10 10.65 -1.69 0.11
C VAL A 10 9.74 -2.08 1.28
N SER A 11 9.01 -1.11 1.83
CA SER A 11 8.22 -1.31 3.06
C SER A 11 6.98 -2.22 2.90
N ALA A 12 6.75 -2.70 1.70
CA ALA A 12 5.57 -3.47 1.29
C ALA A 12 4.23 -2.70 1.44
N CYS A 13 3.14 -3.39 1.10
CA CYS A 13 1.77 -2.88 1.06
C CYS A 13 1.12 -2.83 2.45
N GLU A 14 -0.21 -2.96 2.50
CA GLU A 14 -1.04 -2.91 3.71
C GLU A 14 -0.68 -3.97 4.77
N ALA A 15 -0.11 -5.10 4.34
CA ALA A 15 0.40 -6.14 5.24
C ALA A 15 1.84 -5.87 5.71
N GLY A 16 2.46 -4.78 5.24
CA GLY A 16 3.81 -4.40 5.62
C GLY A 16 3.88 -3.79 7.02
N GLU A 17 4.99 -4.01 7.70
CA GLU A 17 5.21 -3.58 9.08
C GLU A 17 5.05 -2.07 9.26
N VAL A 18 5.50 -1.26 8.28
CA VAL A 18 5.40 0.21 8.34
C VAL A 18 3.94 0.66 8.22
N PHE A 19 3.20 0.12 7.24
CA PHE A 19 1.78 0.45 7.08
C PHE A 19 0.97 0.07 8.32
N GLU A 20 1.15 -1.15 8.82
CA GLU A 20 0.49 -1.59 10.06
C GLU A 20 0.83 -0.71 11.27
N ALA A 21 2.08 -0.28 11.40
CA ALA A 21 2.49 0.59 12.48
C ALA A 21 1.79 1.96 12.42
N VAL A 22 1.65 2.55 11.22
CA VAL A 22 0.89 3.78 10.99
C VAL A 22 -0.59 3.56 11.28
N LEU A 23 -1.18 2.47 10.76
CA LEU A 23 -2.59 2.13 10.97
C LEU A 23 -2.94 1.97 12.45
N ARG A 24 -2.04 1.38 13.23
CA ARG A 24 -2.19 1.19 14.69
C ARG A 24 -1.85 2.43 15.52
N GLY A 25 -1.49 3.54 14.89
CA GLY A 25 -1.16 4.79 15.59
C GLY A 25 0.06 4.68 16.48
N LYS A 26 1.09 3.95 16.05
CA LYS A 26 2.37 3.86 16.77
C LYS A 26 3.02 5.23 16.91
N SER A 27 3.83 5.41 17.96
CA SER A 27 4.56 6.65 18.20
C SER A 27 5.53 6.97 17.05
N ASP A 28 5.81 8.27 16.86
CA ASP A 28 6.76 8.71 15.82
C ASP A 28 8.14 8.08 15.99
N THR A 29 8.57 7.85 17.22
CA THR A 29 9.83 7.17 17.51
C THR A 29 9.84 5.73 17.01
N GLU A 30 8.75 4.99 17.23
CA GLU A 30 8.60 3.62 16.74
C GLU A 30 8.49 3.58 15.22
N LEU A 31 7.71 4.51 14.62
CA LEU A 31 7.56 4.61 13.18
C LEU A 31 8.91 4.84 12.49
N ARG A 32 9.70 5.80 13.00
CA ARG A 32 11.05 6.05 12.48
C ARG A 32 11.96 4.84 12.62
N ARG A 33 11.93 4.16 13.77
CA ARG A 33 12.74 2.96 14.00
C ARG A 33 12.41 1.86 12.99
N ILE A 34 11.12 1.59 12.77
CA ILE A 34 10.66 0.56 11.83
C ILE A 34 11.02 0.97 10.40
N ALA A 35 10.65 2.19 9.99
CA ALA A 35 10.85 2.67 8.63
C ALA A 35 12.34 2.85 8.27
N SER A 36 13.22 3.07 9.25
CA SER A 36 14.66 3.20 9.00
C SER A 36 15.29 1.96 8.38
N PHE A 37 14.66 0.80 8.53
CA PHE A 37 15.11 -0.46 7.95
C PHE A 37 14.98 -0.52 6.43
N TYR A 38 13.97 0.15 5.86
CA TYR A 38 13.63 0.11 4.44
C TYR A 38 14.37 1.19 3.65
N ASP A 39 14.58 0.95 2.36
CA ASP A 39 15.17 1.93 1.42
C ASP A 39 14.10 2.83 0.82
N TYR A 40 12.91 2.26 0.56
CA TYR A 40 11.74 2.95 0.02
C TYR A 40 10.52 2.68 0.88
N LEU A 41 9.66 3.69 1.04
CA LEU A 41 8.34 3.53 1.61
C LEU A 41 7.30 3.44 0.50
N GLU A 42 6.40 2.47 0.63
CA GLU A 42 5.39 2.18 -0.38
C GLU A 42 4.05 2.78 -0.01
N ILE A 43 3.38 3.39 -0.97
CA ILE A 43 1.99 3.80 -0.87
C ILE A 43 1.20 3.20 -2.02
N MET A 44 -0.10 3.02 -1.81
CA MET A 44 -1.00 2.46 -2.81
C MET A 44 -2.18 3.39 -3.08
N PRO A 45 -2.80 3.30 -4.27
CA PRO A 45 -4.11 3.91 -4.53
C PRO A 45 -5.12 3.50 -3.47
N LEU A 46 -6.06 4.39 -3.14
CA LEU A 46 -7.06 4.11 -2.09
C LEU A 46 -7.87 2.84 -2.37
N ALA A 47 -8.14 2.55 -3.64
CA ALA A 47 -8.88 1.36 -4.04
C ALA A 47 -8.25 0.05 -3.55
N ASN A 48 -6.91 -0.02 -3.44
CA ASN A 48 -6.22 -1.19 -2.93
C ASN A 48 -6.55 -1.48 -1.46
N ASN A 49 -6.77 -0.40 -0.69
CA ASN A 49 -7.00 -0.45 0.75
C ASN A 49 -8.49 -0.26 1.12
N HIS A 50 -9.40 -0.30 0.13
CA HIS A 50 -10.83 -0.07 0.36
C HIS A 50 -11.45 -1.12 1.29
N PHE A 51 -10.92 -2.35 1.30
CA PHE A 51 -11.33 -3.40 2.23
C PHE A 51 -11.20 -3.01 3.71
N LEU A 52 -10.31 -2.05 4.05
CA LEU A 52 -10.20 -1.51 5.41
C LEU A 52 -11.41 -0.67 5.82
N LEU A 53 -12.16 -0.12 4.85
CA LEU A 53 -13.47 0.50 5.08
C LEU A 53 -14.55 -0.55 5.25
N ASP A 54 -14.54 -1.57 4.37
CA ASP A 54 -15.55 -2.63 4.37
C ASP A 54 -15.53 -3.42 5.68
N ASN A 55 -14.35 -3.71 6.20
CA ASN A 55 -14.17 -4.39 7.49
C ASN A 55 -14.16 -3.44 8.70
N ARG A 56 -14.41 -2.12 8.48
CA ARG A 56 -14.48 -1.07 9.51
C ARG A 56 -13.19 -0.86 10.31
N THR A 57 -12.04 -1.26 9.79
CA THR A 57 -10.73 -0.95 10.39
C THR A 57 -10.45 0.55 10.33
N VAL A 58 -10.85 1.21 9.24
CA VAL A 58 -10.86 2.67 9.11
C VAL A 58 -12.29 3.18 8.88
N ARG A 59 -12.54 4.46 9.21
CA ARG A 59 -13.90 5.02 9.24
C ARG A 59 -14.30 5.71 7.94
N SER A 60 -13.35 6.15 7.14
CA SER A 60 -13.61 6.95 5.94
C SER A 60 -12.44 6.87 4.97
N GLU A 61 -12.70 7.20 3.69
CA GLU A 61 -11.63 7.38 2.70
C GLU A 61 -10.61 8.45 3.11
N GLU A 62 -11.04 9.49 3.83
CA GLU A 62 -10.10 10.49 4.33
C GLU A 62 -9.12 9.89 5.32
N SER A 63 -9.54 8.91 6.11
CA SER A 63 -8.63 8.13 6.96
C SER A 63 -7.59 7.36 6.14
N LEU A 64 -7.99 6.77 5.00
CA LEU A 64 -7.04 6.11 4.08
C LEU A 64 -6.06 7.12 3.48
N ARG A 65 -6.55 8.31 3.05
CA ARG A 65 -5.67 9.38 2.56
C ARG A 65 -4.68 9.84 3.62
N HIS A 66 -5.14 9.91 4.88
CA HIS A 66 -4.28 10.27 6.00
C HIS A 66 -3.15 9.25 6.21
N LEU A 67 -3.42 7.96 6.11
CA LEU A 67 -2.39 6.91 6.19
C LEU A 67 -1.33 7.11 5.11
N ASN A 68 -1.73 7.30 3.86
CA ASN A 68 -0.79 7.53 2.76
C ASN A 68 0.03 8.81 2.97
N ARG A 69 -0.61 9.94 3.36
CA ARG A 69 0.11 11.18 3.67
C ARG A 69 1.13 10.99 4.79
N ARG A 70 0.78 10.22 5.82
CA ARG A 70 1.70 9.95 6.93
C ARG A 70 2.91 9.13 6.48
N LEU A 71 2.72 8.16 5.58
CA LEU A 71 3.83 7.40 4.98
C LEU A 71 4.75 8.30 4.16
N VAL A 72 4.19 9.17 3.32
CA VAL A 72 4.98 10.15 2.55
C VAL A 72 5.76 11.08 3.48
N GLN A 73 5.10 11.63 4.50
CA GLN A 73 5.75 12.49 5.49
C GLN A 73 6.89 11.76 6.22
N LEU A 74 6.66 10.52 6.62
CA LEU A 74 7.70 9.68 7.26
C LEU A 74 8.89 9.46 6.33
N GLY A 75 8.64 9.25 5.03
CA GLY A 75 9.69 9.20 4.01
C GLY A 75 10.52 10.48 3.96
N GLN A 76 9.85 11.63 3.93
CA GLN A 76 10.51 12.95 3.96
C GLN A 76 11.36 13.14 5.23
N GLU A 77 10.80 12.81 6.40
CA GLU A 77 11.49 12.89 7.69
C GLU A 77 12.77 12.03 7.74
N LEU A 78 12.79 10.91 7.03
CA LEU A 78 13.91 9.97 6.98
C LEU A 78 14.80 10.11 5.74
N ALA A 79 14.54 11.10 4.88
CA ALA A 79 15.18 11.27 3.57
C ALA A 79 15.12 9.98 2.72
N LYS A 80 13.97 9.29 2.75
CA LYS A 80 13.69 8.09 1.96
C LYS A 80 12.58 8.36 0.94
N PRO A 81 12.71 7.92 -0.30
CA PRO A 81 11.65 8.10 -1.29
C PRO A 81 10.38 7.33 -0.89
N ALA A 82 9.23 7.99 -1.02
CA ALA A 82 7.94 7.32 -1.05
C ALA A 82 7.59 7.01 -2.51
N VAL A 83 7.24 5.76 -2.80
CA VAL A 83 6.93 5.29 -4.14
C VAL A 83 5.50 4.79 -4.21
N ALA A 84 4.80 5.16 -5.30
CA ALA A 84 3.48 4.63 -5.56
C ALA A 84 3.60 3.28 -6.29
N THR A 85 2.92 2.28 -5.76
CA THR A 85 2.80 0.97 -6.39
C THR A 85 1.33 0.58 -6.51
N CYS A 86 1.07 -0.51 -7.23
CA CYS A 86 -0.27 -1.06 -7.37
C CYS A 86 -0.13 -2.58 -7.36
N ALA A 87 -0.82 -3.26 -6.47
CA ALA A 87 -0.79 -4.72 -6.40
C ALA A 87 -1.48 -5.34 -7.63
N VAL A 88 -0.83 -5.24 -8.78
CA VAL A 88 -1.37 -5.64 -10.08
C VAL A 88 -1.48 -7.15 -10.19
N HIS A 89 -2.67 -7.66 -10.48
CA HIS A 89 -2.94 -9.08 -10.66
C HIS A 89 -3.57 -9.43 -12.02
N PHE A 90 -3.96 -8.43 -12.80
CA PHE A 90 -4.47 -8.57 -14.15
C PHE A 90 -4.20 -7.30 -14.95
N LEU A 91 -4.22 -7.41 -16.28
CA LEU A 91 -3.77 -6.35 -17.17
C LEU A 91 -4.90 -5.36 -17.50
N ASP A 92 -6.05 -5.87 -17.89
CA ASP A 92 -7.19 -5.10 -18.36
C ASP A 92 -8.38 -5.21 -17.40
N PRO A 93 -9.21 -4.14 -17.26
CA PRO A 93 -10.34 -4.11 -16.33
C PRO A 93 -11.36 -5.24 -16.51
N ASP A 94 -11.56 -5.72 -17.74
CA ASP A 94 -12.48 -6.81 -18.07
C ASP A 94 -12.03 -8.18 -17.55
N GLN A 95 -10.75 -8.32 -17.21
CA GLN A 95 -10.17 -9.53 -16.61
C GLN A 95 -10.50 -9.67 -15.11
N GLU A 96 -11.15 -8.68 -14.51
CA GLU A 96 -11.58 -8.71 -13.12
C GLU A 96 -12.44 -9.95 -12.82
N LEU A 97 -13.40 -10.27 -13.69
CA LEU A 97 -14.28 -11.42 -13.51
C LEU A 97 -13.50 -12.74 -13.48
N LEU A 98 -12.49 -12.88 -14.35
CA LEU A 98 -11.61 -14.05 -14.36
C LEU A 98 -10.84 -14.17 -13.03
N ARG A 99 -10.28 -13.08 -12.57
CA ARG A 99 -9.57 -13.05 -11.28
C ARG A 99 -10.48 -13.42 -10.11
N ARG A 100 -11.70 -12.88 -10.06
CA ARG A 100 -12.71 -13.25 -9.06
C ARG A 100 -13.02 -14.73 -9.07
N THR A 101 -13.21 -15.30 -10.26
CA THR A 101 -13.51 -16.73 -10.42
C THR A 101 -12.35 -17.59 -9.93
N LEU A 102 -11.12 -17.24 -10.26
CA LEU A 102 -9.92 -17.94 -9.78
C LEU A 102 -9.80 -17.85 -8.25
N LEU A 103 -10.02 -16.70 -7.65
CA LEU A 103 -9.99 -16.54 -6.20
C LEU A 103 -11.08 -17.36 -5.52
N ALA A 104 -12.31 -17.36 -6.06
CA ALA A 104 -13.42 -18.14 -5.51
C ALA A 104 -13.17 -19.66 -5.57
N ALA A 105 -12.39 -20.12 -6.56
CA ALA A 105 -12.01 -21.54 -6.69
C ALA A 105 -10.83 -21.95 -5.77
N THR A 106 -10.17 -20.99 -5.16
CA THR A 106 -9.02 -21.24 -4.26
C THR A 106 -9.42 -20.95 -2.81
N ALA A 107 -8.80 -21.65 -1.86
CA ALA A 107 -9.00 -21.43 -0.42
C ALA A 107 -8.54 -20.03 0.06
N PHE A 108 -7.98 -19.21 -0.83
CA PHE A 108 -7.54 -17.84 -0.56
C PHE A 108 -8.63 -16.79 -0.76
N ALA A 109 -9.82 -17.17 -1.23
CA ALA A 109 -10.95 -16.26 -1.33
C ALA A 109 -11.58 -16.03 0.04
N ALA A 110 -11.09 -15.06 0.78
CA ALA A 110 -11.83 -14.55 1.92
C ALA A 110 -13.09 -13.81 1.40
N PRO A 111 -14.29 -14.08 1.94
CA PRO A 111 -15.48 -13.33 1.59
C PRO A 111 -15.26 -11.84 1.84
N GLY A 112 -15.53 -11.00 0.85
CA GLY A 112 -15.39 -9.54 0.97
C GLY A 112 -13.97 -9.00 0.71
N GLN A 113 -13.02 -9.82 0.27
CA GLN A 113 -11.73 -9.30 -0.13
C GLN A 113 -11.87 -8.39 -1.35
N ALA A 114 -11.42 -7.14 -1.21
CA ALA A 114 -11.39 -6.19 -2.32
C ALA A 114 -10.61 -6.78 -3.50
N ILE A 115 -11.11 -6.50 -4.69
CA ILE A 115 -10.47 -7.01 -5.91
C ILE A 115 -9.22 -6.19 -6.13
N PRO A 116 -8.05 -6.84 -6.30
CA PRO A 116 -6.83 -6.14 -6.62
C PRO A 116 -7.01 -5.33 -7.91
N PRO A 117 -6.48 -4.12 -7.98
CA PRO A 117 -6.59 -3.30 -9.16
C PRO A 117 -5.81 -3.91 -10.34
N TYR A 118 -6.25 -3.55 -11.54
CA TYR A 118 -5.54 -3.82 -12.77
C TYR A 118 -4.32 -2.91 -12.92
N TYR A 119 -3.47 -3.21 -13.91
CA TYR A 119 -2.34 -2.35 -14.28
C TYR A 119 -2.80 -0.91 -14.57
N ARG A 120 -2.07 0.06 -14.02
CA ARG A 120 -2.29 1.49 -14.26
C ARG A 120 -1.05 2.11 -14.87
N PRO A 121 -1.15 2.87 -15.97
CA PRO A 121 -0.07 3.71 -16.45
C PRO A 121 0.38 4.71 -15.36
N THR A 122 1.64 5.15 -15.43
CA THR A 122 2.21 6.07 -14.42
C THR A 122 1.36 7.33 -14.21
N ALA A 123 0.87 7.94 -15.28
CA ALA A 123 0.02 9.13 -15.18
C ALA A 123 -1.29 8.87 -14.42
N ASP A 124 -1.92 7.73 -14.66
CA ASP A 124 -3.15 7.32 -13.96
C ASP A 124 -2.86 7.00 -12.48
N LEU A 125 -1.75 6.32 -12.20
CA LEU A 125 -1.32 6.03 -10.84
C LEU A 125 -1.08 7.32 -10.06
N LEU A 126 -0.39 8.31 -10.64
CA LEU A 126 -0.13 9.62 -10.02
C LEU A 126 -1.41 10.41 -9.77
N HIS A 127 -2.41 10.30 -10.66
CA HIS A 127 -3.73 10.90 -10.44
C HIS A 127 -4.42 10.34 -9.19
N HIS A 128 -4.23 9.05 -8.90
CA HIS A 128 -4.78 8.37 -7.71
C HIS A 128 -3.91 8.55 -6.45
N THR A 129 -2.73 9.13 -6.59
CA THR A 129 -1.79 9.40 -5.48
C THR A 129 -1.28 10.85 -5.52
N PRO A 130 -2.18 11.87 -5.43
CA PRO A 130 -1.85 13.28 -5.66
C PRO A 130 -0.92 13.91 -4.61
N TYR A 131 -0.59 13.20 -3.56
CA TYR A 131 0.32 13.59 -2.49
C TYR A 131 1.79 13.21 -2.76
N LEU A 132 2.07 12.50 -3.84
CA LEU A 132 3.41 12.41 -4.40
C LEU A 132 3.59 13.62 -5.30
N GLY A 133 4.56 14.46 -4.99
CA GLY A 133 4.95 15.55 -5.90
C GLY A 133 5.41 15.01 -7.26
N PRO A 134 5.55 15.90 -8.26
CA PRO A 134 6.10 15.53 -9.55
C PRO A 134 7.55 15.04 -9.44
#